data_51ef7928ea0c83923d087f864be38f11
#
_entry.id   51ef7928ea0c83923d087f864be38f11
#
_cell.length_a   1.000
_cell.length_b   1.000
_cell.length_c   1.000
_cell.angle_alpha   90.00
_cell.angle_beta   90.00
_cell.angle_gamma   90.00
#
_symmetry.space_group_name_H-M   'P 1'
#
loop_
_entity.id
_entity.type
_entity.pdbx_description
1 polymer ?
#
loop_
_entity_poly.entity_id
_entity_poly.type
_entity_poly.pdbx_seq_one_letter_code
_entity_poly.pdbx_strand_id
1 'polypeptide(L)'
;EVSVSLKGNGRGGKLSVSGNYALRIRGYIDCPQAVTEGGDEEAECLGSEGSLTIIRDDGYSRPFVGACALNSSGSVERAFEEYYRISEQLPTHIAASIGFTPEGTCAYAGTVVLQPLPFADEETLKKLPARKRLEEIAASVKALGLEKAAEIYFSAKSAGLNLRKAEYKCNCSKEYLSGVLVSLGKDQLKDILRED
;
A
#
# COMPACT_ATOMS: atom_id res chain seq x y z
N GLU A 1 -7.47 -11.63 -5.32
CA GLU A 1 -6.36 -10.68 -5.56
C GLU A 1 -6.78 -9.27 -5.09
N VAL A 2 -5.82 -8.51 -4.59
CA VAL A 2 -6.02 -7.09 -4.27
C VAL A 2 -5.05 -6.30 -5.14
N SER A 3 -5.57 -5.28 -5.82
CA SER A 3 -4.77 -4.35 -6.60
C SER A 3 -4.98 -2.94 -6.10
N VAL A 4 -3.89 -2.23 -5.91
CA VAL A 4 -3.83 -0.84 -5.46
C VAL A 4 -3.19 -0.02 -6.56
N SER A 5 -3.80 1.10 -6.88
CA SER A 5 -3.26 2.08 -7.83
C SER A 5 -3.33 3.46 -7.22
N LEU A 6 -2.18 4.08 -7.05
CA LEU A 6 -2.02 5.49 -6.73
C LEU A 6 -1.62 6.23 -8.00
N LYS A 7 -2.49 7.10 -8.50
CA LYS A 7 -2.22 7.95 -9.67
C LYS A 7 -2.21 9.39 -9.20
N GLY A 8 -1.05 10.00 -9.21
CA GLY A 8 -0.87 11.39 -8.83
C GLY A 8 -0.34 12.25 -9.96
N ASN A 9 -0.21 13.55 -9.72
CA ASN A 9 0.39 14.52 -10.62
C ASN A 9 1.88 14.80 -10.31
N GLY A 10 2.48 14.01 -9.41
CA GLY A 10 3.88 14.12 -9.05
C GLY A 10 4.82 13.46 -10.05
N ARG A 11 6.11 13.58 -9.80
CA ARG A 11 7.19 13.11 -10.70
C ARG A 11 7.27 11.59 -10.86
N GLY A 12 6.78 10.82 -9.86
CA GLY A 12 6.76 9.36 -9.88
C GLY A 12 5.70 8.77 -10.81
N GLY A 13 4.69 9.56 -11.18
CA GLY A 13 3.56 9.10 -11.99
C GLY A 13 2.65 8.16 -11.21
N LYS A 14 2.25 7.06 -11.84
CA LYS A 14 1.37 6.05 -11.23
C LYS A 14 2.19 4.99 -10.49
N LEU A 15 1.81 4.72 -9.26
CA LEU A 15 2.26 3.55 -8.49
C LEU A 15 1.18 2.47 -8.56
N SER A 16 1.55 1.25 -8.91
CA SER A 16 0.66 0.09 -8.90
C SER A 16 1.25 -1.03 -8.08
N VAL A 17 0.45 -1.60 -7.19
CA VAL A 17 0.82 -2.76 -6.37
C VAL A 17 -0.31 -3.76 -6.42
N SER A 18 -0.01 -5.03 -6.58
CA SER A 18 -0.99 -6.08 -6.43
C SER A 18 -0.45 -7.22 -5.57
N GLY A 19 -1.35 -7.89 -4.88
CA GLY A 19 -1.03 -8.98 -3.99
C GLY A 19 -2.17 -9.99 -3.89
N ASN A 20 -1.86 -11.19 -3.43
CA ASN A 20 -2.83 -12.23 -3.20
C ASN A 20 -2.81 -12.72 -1.75
N TYR A 21 -3.74 -13.60 -1.39
CA TYR A 21 -3.87 -14.10 -0.03
C TYR A 21 -2.64 -14.91 0.45
N ALA A 22 -1.80 -15.41 -0.47
CA ALA A 22 -0.54 -16.06 -0.15
C ALA A 22 0.59 -15.07 0.14
N LEU A 23 0.27 -13.77 0.22
CA LEU A 23 1.20 -12.65 0.45
C LEU A 23 2.31 -12.55 -0.61
N ARG A 24 2.00 -12.96 -1.83
CA ARG A 24 2.83 -12.69 -2.99
C ARG A 24 2.48 -11.33 -3.54
N ILE A 25 3.44 -10.43 -3.53
CA ILE A 25 3.25 -9.02 -3.85
C ILE A 25 4.12 -8.67 -5.07
N ARG A 26 3.58 -7.85 -5.95
CA ARG A 26 4.30 -7.25 -7.07
C ARG A 26 3.85 -5.82 -7.25
N GLY A 27 4.69 -5.01 -7.87
CA GLY A 27 4.34 -3.62 -8.15
C GLY A 27 5.35 -2.94 -9.04
N TYR A 28 4.95 -1.77 -9.52
CA TYR A 28 5.80 -0.88 -10.31
C TYR A 28 5.39 0.57 -10.09
N ILE A 29 6.28 1.47 -10.46
CA ILE A 29 6.04 2.91 -10.56
C ILE A 29 6.39 3.34 -11.99
N ASP A 30 5.62 4.26 -12.55
CA ASP A 30 5.79 4.68 -13.96
C ASP A 30 7.17 5.32 -14.20
N CYS A 31 7.62 6.18 -13.28
CA CYS A 31 8.88 6.91 -13.39
C CYS A 31 9.87 6.51 -12.26
N PRO A 32 10.47 5.29 -12.30
CA PRO A 32 11.36 4.84 -11.24
C PRO A 32 12.68 5.61 -11.14
N GLN A 33 13.02 6.41 -12.16
CA GLN A 33 14.20 7.27 -12.21
C GLN A 33 13.89 8.74 -11.84
N ALA A 34 12.66 9.02 -11.36
CA ALA A 34 12.32 10.37 -10.94
C ALA A 34 13.23 10.82 -9.79
N VAL A 35 13.77 12.03 -9.92
CA VAL A 35 14.62 12.66 -8.91
C VAL A 35 13.82 13.73 -8.20
N THR A 36 13.83 13.73 -6.88
CA THR A 36 13.25 14.78 -6.05
C THR A 36 14.30 15.87 -5.76
N GLU A 37 13.84 17.09 -5.52
CA GLU A 37 14.74 18.24 -5.33
C GLU A 37 15.14 18.45 -3.85
N GLY A 38 14.60 17.60 -2.97
CA GLY A 38 14.77 17.67 -1.54
C GLY A 38 13.64 18.45 -0.86
N GLY A 39 13.17 17.92 0.24
CA GLY A 39 12.01 18.43 0.95
C GLY A 39 11.12 17.26 1.35
N ASP A 40 9.87 17.29 0.97
CA ASP A 40 8.96 16.15 1.11
C ASP A 40 9.01 15.27 -0.17
N GLU A 41 9.93 14.31 -0.18
CA GLU A 41 10.18 13.43 -1.33
C GLU A 41 8.94 12.62 -1.72
N GLU A 42 8.12 12.23 -0.74
CA GLU A 42 6.88 11.51 -1.00
C GLU A 42 5.87 12.39 -1.71
N ALA A 43 5.68 13.62 -1.23
CA ALA A 43 4.78 14.58 -1.87
C ALA A 43 5.25 15.00 -3.27
N GLU A 44 6.56 15.14 -3.49
CA GLU A 44 7.10 15.41 -4.83
C GLU A 44 6.89 14.22 -5.78
N CYS A 45 7.01 13.00 -5.27
CA CYS A 45 6.84 11.79 -6.07
C CYS A 45 5.36 11.54 -6.43
N LEU A 46 4.46 11.66 -5.47
CA LEU A 46 3.03 11.40 -5.67
C LEU A 46 2.27 12.61 -6.19
N GLY A 47 2.64 13.82 -5.73
CA GLY A 47 1.90 15.05 -6.03
C GLY A 47 0.73 15.27 -5.07
N SER A 48 0.02 16.37 -5.27
CA SER A 48 -1.09 16.84 -4.44
C SER A 48 -2.47 16.53 -5.01
N GLU A 49 -2.55 16.12 -6.27
CA GLU A 49 -3.78 15.80 -6.98
C GLU A 49 -3.71 14.42 -7.59
N GLY A 50 -4.80 13.70 -7.50
CA GLY A 50 -4.87 12.34 -8.06
C GLY A 50 -5.90 11.46 -7.36
N SER A 51 -5.70 10.17 -7.43
CA SER A 51 -6.61 9.19 -6.83
C SER A 51 -5.88 7.94 -6.33
N LEU A 52 -6.40 7.40 -5.23
CA LEU A 52 -6.14 6.03 -4.79
C LEU A 52 -7.32 5.16 -5.22
N THR A 53 -7.05 4.08 -5.93
CA THR A 53 -8.04 3.06 -6.30
C THR A 53 -7.62 1.71 -5.76
N ILE A 54 -8.53 1.01 -5.11
CA ILE A 54 -8.32 -0.34 -4.61
C ILE A 54 -9.36 -1.26 -5.24
N ILE A 55 -8.88 -2.33 -5.86
CA ILE A 55 -9.71 -3.37 -6.47
C ILE A 55 -9.50 -4.66 -5.67
N ARG A 56 -10.57 -5.24 -5.18
CA ARG A 56 -10.57 -6.54 -4.52
C ARG A 56 -11.37 -7.53 -5.35
N ASP A 57 -10.70 -8.58 -5.79
CA ASP A 57 -11.26 -9.65 -6.60
C ASP A 57 -11.11 -10.98 -5.85
N ASP A 58 -12.23 -11.58 -5.50
CA ASP A 58 -12.31 -12.90 -4.87
C ASP A 58 -12.33 -14.04 -5.88
N GLY A 59 -12.44 -13.73 -7.17
CA GLY A 59 -12.51 -14.69 -8.27
C GLY A 59 -13.90 -15.34 -8.46
N TYR A 60 -14.90 -14.95 -7.67
CA TYR A 60 -16.24 -15.56 -7.71
C TYR A 60 -17.34 -14.55 -8.03
N SER A 61 -17.15 -13.30 -7.66
CA SER A 61 -18.12 -12.22 -7.85
C SER A 61 -17.55 -11.10 -8.70
N ARG A 62 -18.36 -10.03 -8.93
CA ARG A 62 -17.80 -8.82 -9.53
C ARG A 62 -16.79 -8.20 -8.57
N PRO A 63 -15.60 -7.80 -9.06
CA PRO A 63 -14.62 -7.14 -8.24
C PRO A 63 -15.19 -5.91 -7.52
N PHE A 64 -14.88 -5.78 -6.25
CA PHE A 64 -15.18 -4.55 -5.52
C PHE A 64 -14.15 -3.49 -5.89
N VAL A 65 -14.61 -2.31 -6.27
CA VAL A 65 -13.77 -1.17 -6.61
C VAL A 65 -14.09 -0.02 -5.67
N GLY A 66 -13.13 0.37 -4.88
CA GLY A 66 -13.21 1.57 -4.05
C GLY A 66 -12.17 2.59 -4.50
N ALA A 67 -12.52 3.87 -4.44
CA ALA A 67 -11.61 4.95 -4.81
C ALA A 67 -11.82 6.18 -3.92
N CYS A 68 -10.74 6.92 -3.71
CA CYS A 68 -10.78 8.26 -3.12
C CYS A 68 -9.79 9.19 -3.80
N ALA A 69 -10.01 10.49 -3.67
CA ALA A 69 -9.05 11.49 -4.13
C ALA A 69 -7.80 11.46 -3.23
N LEU A 70 -6.63 11.71 -3.82
CA LEU A 70 -5.44 12.05 -3.04
C LEU A 70 -5.68 13.40 -2.36
N ASN A 71 -5.37 13.45 -1.09
CA ASN A 71 -5.39 14.72 -0.37
C ASN A 71 -4.11 15.53 -0.67
N SER A 72 -4.16 16.83 -0.38
CA SER A 72 -3.08 17.77 -0.65
C SER A 72 -1.75 17.50 0.07
N SER A 73 -1.68 16.48 0.92
CA SER A 73 -0.47 16.14 1.66
C SER A 73 0.53 15.29 0.87
N GLY A 74 0.11 14.70 -0.28
CA GLY A 74 0.95 13.81 -1.07
C GLY A 74 1.44 12.56 -0.33
N SER A 75 0.80 12.18 0.77
CA SER A 75 1.21 11.05 1.61
C SER A 75 0.39 9.79 1.32
N VAL A 76 1.09 8.67 1.14
CA VAL A 76 0.49 7.33 0.95
C VAL A 76 -0.38 6.95 2.15
N GLU A 77 0.12 7.15 3.37
CA GLU A 77 -0.62 6.81 4.58
C GLU A 77 -1.93 7.59 4.67
N ARG A 78 -1.89 8.89 4.36
CA ARG A 78 -3.08 9.74 4.37
C ARG A 78 -4.10 9.32 3.32
N ALA A 79 -3.62 8.92 2.15
CA ALA A 79 -4.50 8.42 1.08
C ALA A 79 -5.23 7.14 1.52
N PHE A 80 -4.52 6.21 2.17
CA PHE A 80 -5.13 4.99 2.69
C PHE A 80 -6.07 5.26 3.89
N GLU A 81 -5.70 6.13 4.83
CA GLU A 81 -6.57 6.53 5.93
C GLU A 81 -7.90 7.10 5.41
N GLU A 82 -7.82 7.96 4.38
CA GLU A 82 -9.00 8.55 3.75
C GLU A 82 -9.84 7.50 3.00
N TYR A 83 -9.19 6.58 2.29
CA TYR A 83 -9.86 5.46 1.65
C TYR A 83 -10.64 4.62 2.66
N TYR A 84 -10.01 4.22 3.77
CA TYR A 84 -10.68 3.43 4.79
C TYR A 84 -11.84 4.20 5.43
N ARG A 85 -11.67 5.50 5.65
CA ARG A 85 -12.72 6.36 6.20
C ARG A 85 -13.94 6.46 5.28
N ILE A 86 -13.73 6.67 3.96
CA ILE A 86 -14.82 6.91 3.00
C ILE A 86 -15.42 5.60 2.49
N SER A 87 -14.58 4.67 2.03
CA SER A 87 -15.03 3.48 1.33
C SER A 87 -15.38 2.33 2.26
N GLU A 88 -14.67 2.20 3.38
CA GLU A 88 -14.85 1.11 4.34
C GLU A 88 -15.58 1.56 5.61
N GLN A 89 -15.73 2.88 5.82
CA GLN A 89 -16.28 3.48 7.03
C GLN A 89 -15.56 2.99 8.31
N LEU A 90 -14.27 2.72 8.18
CA LEU A 90 -13.41 2.17 9.21
C LEU A 90 -12.34 3.18 9.61
N PRO A 91 -12.40 3.75 10.82
CA PRO A 91 -11.33 4.60 11.32
C PRO A 91 -10.01 3.85 11.28
N THR A 92 -9.02 4.44 10.62
CA THR A 92 -7.71 3.79 10.42
C THR A 92 -6.61 4.80 10.66
N HIS A 93 -5.57 4.39 11.38
CA HIS A 93 -4.37 5.19 11.62
C HIS A 93 -3.18 4.43 11.04
N ILE A 94 -2.44 5.08 10.16
CA ILE A 94 -1.31 4.49 9.45
C ILE A 94 -0.08 5.35 9.67
N ALA A 95 1.04 4.71 9.96
CA ALA A 95 2.34 5.34 9.94
C ALA A 95 3.37 4.39 9.33
N ALA A 96 4.24 4.92 8.49
CA ALA A 96 5.32 4.20 7.87
C ALA A 96 6.69 4.74 8.31
N SER A 97 7.71 3.93 8.16
CA SER A 97 9.09 4.32 8.33
C SER A 97 9.94 3.61 7.29
N ILE A 98 10.76 4.36 6.60
CA ILE A 98 11.68 3.89 5.57
C ILE A 98 13.09 4.32 5.95
N GLY A 99 14.04 3.43 5.76
CA GLY A 99 15.45 3.76 5.95
C GLY A 99 16.27 3.37 4.73
N PHE A 100 17.25 4.17 4.42
CA PHE A 100 18.14 3.99 3.28
C PHE A 100 19.55 3.63 3.72
N THR A 101 20.29 2.94 2.86
CA THR A 101 21.75 2.76 3.01
C THR A 101 22.47 4.04 2.59
N PRO A 102 23.77 4.18 2.92
CA PRO A 102 24.58 5.31 2.42
C PRO A 102 24.59 5.44 0.88
N GLU A 103 24.40 4.33 0.18
CA GLU A 103 24.35 4.27 -1.28
C GLU A 103 22.94 4.61 -1.85
N GLY A 104 21.98 4.98 -0.99
CA GLY A 104 20.62 5.38 -1.39
C GLY A 104 19.68 4.22 -1.70
N THR A 105 20.05 2.97 -1.38
CA THR A 105 19.11 1.83 -1.53
C THR A 105 18.24 1.67 -0.28
N CYS A 106 17.01 1.24 -0.45
CA CYS A 106 16.10 0.97 0.67
C CYS A 106 16.66 -0.15 1.56
N ALA A 107 17.02 0.19 2.79
CA ALA A 107 17.51 -0.76 3.79
C ALA A 107 16.38 -1.45 4.54
N TYR A 108 15.26 -0.77 4.74
CA TYR A 108 14.04 -1.32 5.32
C TYR A 108 12.85 -0.43 5.00
N ALA A 109 11.67 -1.03 5.02
CA ALA A 109 10.39 -0.32 5.06
C ALA A 109 9.50 -1.02 6.09
N GLY A 110 8.85 -0.26 6.94
CA GLY A 110 7.95 -0.76 7.98
C GLY A 110 6.71 0.10 8.07
N THR A 111 5.58 -0.52 8.37
CA THR A 111 4.31 0.18 8.52
C THR A 111 3.55 -0.35 9.73
N VAL A 112 2.91 0.54 10.44
CA VAL A 112 1.94 0.22 11.49
C VAL A 112 0.57 0.67 11.03
N VAL A 113 -0.39 -0.23 11.06
CA VAL A 113 -1.79 0.05 10.79
C VAL A 113 -2.60 -0.27 12.04
N LEU A 114 -3.29 0.73 12.57
CA LEU A 114 -4.21 0.55 13.70
C LEU A 114 -5.64 0.79 13.25
N GLN A 115 -6.48 -0.18 13.52
CA GLN A 115 -7.91 -0.11 13.30
C GLN A 115 -8.63 -0.51 14.58
N PRO A 116 -9.46 0.38 15.17
CA PRO A 116 -10.27 -0.02 16.30
C PRO A 116 -11.26 -1.13 15.89
N LEU A 117 -11.50 -2.04 16.79
CA LEU A 117 -12.53 -3.05 16.58
C LEU A 117 -13.92 -2.39 16.52
N PRO A 118 -14.90 -2.99 15.82
CA PRO A 118 -16.28 -2.54 15.86
C PRO A 118 -16.76 -2.41 17.31
N PHE A 119 -17.46 -1.33 17.61
CA PHE A 119 -17.96 -1.03 18.97
C PHE A 119 -16.89 -0.72 20.03
N ALA A 120 -15.65 -0.39 19.63
CA ALA A 120 -14.67 0.14 20.56
C ALA A 120 -15.23 1.37 21.27
N ASP A 121 -15.09 1.41 22.60
CA ASP A 121 -15.56 2.52 23.41
C ASP A 121 -14.68 3.78 23.23
N GLU A 122 -15.25 4.94 23.59
CA GLU A 122 -14.53 6.20 23.47
C GLU A 122 -13.24 6.26 24.30
N GLU A 123 -13.18 5.55 25.41
CA GLU A 123 -11.99 5.51 26.26
C GLU A 123 -10.86 4.77 25.55
N THR A 124 -11.16 3.67 24.87
CA THR A 124 -10.21 2.93 24.03
C THR A 124 -9.73 3.79 22.86
N LEU A 125 -10.64 4.51 22.20
CA LEU A 125 -10.28 5.41 21.09
C LEU A 125 -9.36 6.55 21.53
N LYS A 126 -9.58 7.11 22.72
CA LYS A 126 -8.72 8.16 23.31
C LYS A 126 -7.31 7.67 23.67
N LYS A 127 -7.14 6.35 23.85
CA LYS A 127 -5.83 5.74 24.17
C LYS A 127 -5.01 5.39 22.93
N LEU A 128 -5.56 5.58 21.71
CA LEU A 128 -4.81 5.34 20.48
C LEU A 128 -3.57 6.24 20.43
N PRO A 129 -2.42 5.68 20.07
CA PRO A 129 -1.19 6.45 19.99
C PRO A 129 -1.28 7.52 18.91
N ALA A 130 -0.71 8.69 19.20
CA ALA A 130 -0.55 9.74 18.20
C ALA A 130 0.35 9.27 17.05
N ARG A 131 0.18 9.87 15.85
CA ARG A 131 0.94 9.53 14.64
C ARG A 131 2.45 9.41 14.91
N LYS A 132 3.05 10.40 15.54
CA LYS A 132 4.49 10.38 15.88
C LYS A 132 4.90 9.11 16.62
N ARG A 133 4.05 8.64 17.54
CA ARG A 133 4.30 7.41 18.27
C ARG A 133 4.21 6.18 17.38
N LEU A 134 3.29 6.17 16.40
CA LEU A 134 3.18 5.09 15.42
C LEU A 134 4.40 5.04 14.50
N GLU A 135 4.93 6.19 14.09
CA GLU A 135 6.17 6.31 13.31
C GLU A 135 7.37 5.73 14.08
N GLU A 136 7.49 6.07 15.38
CA GLU A 136 8.52 5.49 16.26
C GLU A 136 8.40 3.97 16.36
N ILE A 137 7.17 3.45 16.46
CA ILE A 137 6.90 2.01 16.48
C ILE A 137 7.32 1.38 15.16
N ALA A 138 6.91 1.95 14.02
CA ALA A 138 7.28 1.46 12.69
C ALA A 138 8.81 1.41 12.49
N ALA A 139 9.52 2.45 12.94
CA ALA A 139 10.97 2.52 12.90
C ALA A 139 11.65 1.46 13.80
N SER A 140 11.07 1.19 14.97
CA SER A 140 11.63 0.25 15.93
C SER A 140 11.59 -1.21 15.49
N VAL A 141 10.69 -1.57 14.58
CA VAL A 141 10.51 -2.94 14.09
C VAL A 141 11.80 -3.49 13.46
N LYS A 142 12.58 -2.64 12.78
CA LYS A 142 13.88 -3.05 12.23
C LYS A 142 14.84 -3.58 13.31
N ALA A 143 14.93 -2.90 14.44
CA ALA A 143 15.89 -3.23 15.50
C ALA A 143 15.37 -4.34 16.43
N LEU A 144 14.07 -4.36 16.69
CA LEU A 144 13.45 -5.25 17.68
C LEU A 144 12.88 -6.53 17.06
N GLY A 145 12.48 -6.49 15.79
CA GLY A 145 11.61 -7.48 15.17
C GLY A 145 10.15 -7.29 15.52
N LEU A 146 9.26 -7.87 14.70
CA LEU A 146 7.81 -7.67 14.83
C LEU A 146 7.24 -8.14 16.18
N GLU A 147 7.66 -9.31 16.65
CA GLU A 147 7.15 -9.89 17.91
C GLU A 147 7.46 -8.99 19.10
N LYS A 148 8.73 -8.60 19.23
CA LYS A 148 9.18 -7.80 20.36
C LYS A 148 8.65 -6.36 20.31
N ALA A 149 8.52 -5.79 19.12
CA ALA A 149 7.87 -4.49 18.96
C ALA A 149 6.39 -4.55 19.38
N ALA A 150 5.66 -5.58 18.95
CA ALA A 150 4.28 -5.78 19.34
C ALA A 150 4.13 -5.97 20.87
N GLU A 151 5.01 -6.75 21.48
CA GLU A 151 5.03 -6.96 22.94
C GLU A 151 5.25 -5.65 23.70
N ILE A 152 6.24 -4.87 23.30
CA ILE A 152 6.62 -3.63 24.00
C ILE A 152 5.54 -2.55 23.87
N TYR A 153 5.01 -2.36 22.65
CA TYR A 153 4.16 -1.21 22.35
C TYR A 153 2.67 -1.47 22.51
N PHE A 154 2.22 -2.72 22.36
CA PHE A 154 0.79 -3.06 22.40
C PHE A 154 0.42 -3.93 23.58
N SER A 155 1.33 -4.15 24.52
CA SER A 155 1.20 -5.07 25.67
C SER A 155 0.87 -6.51 25.27
N ALA A 156 1.60 -7.46 25.79
CA ALA A 156 1.55 -8.89 25.46
C ALA A 156 0.20 -9.62 25.76
N LYS A 157 -0.84 -8.88 26.14
CA LYS A 157 -2.22 -9.38 26.17
C LYS A 157 -2.86 -9.51 24.79
N SER A 158 -2.12 -9.19 23.72
CA SER A 158 -2.53 -9.51 22.33
C SER A 158 -2.50 -11.03 22.14
N ALA A 159 -3.54 -11.70 22.64
CA ALA A 159 -3.82 -13.08 22.31
C ALA A 159 -4.01 -13.17 20.80
N GLY A 160 -3.03 -13.68 20.05
CA GLY A 160 -3.17 -13.94 18.63
C GLY A 160 -2.19 -13.24 17.70
N LEU A 161 -0.93 -13.05 18.10
CA LEU A 161 0.10 -12.65 17.15
C LEU A 161 0.23 -13.72 16.05
N ASN A 162 -0.12 -13.35 14.81
CA ASN A 162 0.01 -14.22 13.65
C ASN A 162 1.07 -13.66 12.71
N LEU A 163 2.24 -14.27 12.70
CA LEU A 163 3.32 -13.88 11.80
C LEU A 163 3.15 -14.53 10.44
N ARG A 164 3.16 -13.73 9.40
CA ARG A 164 3.08 -14.18 8.01
C ARG A 164 4.21 -13.57 7.20
N LYS A 165 4.83 -14.36 6.35
CA LYS A 165 5.89 -13.93 5.46
C LYS A 165 5.29 -13.42 4.14
N ALA A 166 5.58 -12.19 3.77
CA ALA A 166 5.32 -11.67 2.44
C ALA A 166 6.56 -11.87 1.54
N GLU A 167 6.34 -12.10 0.26
CA GLU A 167 7.41 -12.19 -0.74
C GLU A 167 7.09 -11.33 -1.97
N TYR A 168 8.10 -10.67 -2.52
CA TYR A 168 7.97 -10.07 -3.84
C TYR A 168 8.04 -11.18 -4.89
N LYS A 169 6.94 -11.38 -5.62
CA LYS A 169 6.85 -12.44 -6.64
C LYS A 169 5.96 -12.03 -7.78
N CYS A 170 6.56 -11.88 -8.94
CA CYS A 170 5.82 -11.76 -10.19
C CYS A 170 5.24 -13.12 -10.58
N ASN A 171 3.95 -13.17 -10.89
CA ASN A 171 3.26 -14.35 -11.43
C ASN A 171 3.10 -14.28 -12.95
N CYS A 172 3.83 -13.37 -13.62
CA CYS A 172 3.84 -13.32 -15.07
C CYS A 172 4.45 -14.59 -15.64
N SER A 173 3.70 -15.31 -16.46
CA SER A 173 4.21 -16.40 -17.29
C SER A 173 3.81 -16.17 -18.72
N LYS A 174 4.52 -16.81 -19.65
CA LYS A 174 4.20 -16.74 -21.07
C LYS A 174 2.80 -17.30 -21.33
N GLU A 175 2.44 -18.38 -20.64
CA GLU A 175 1.14 -19.05 -20.73
C GLU A 175 0.02 -18.12 -20.24
N TYR A 176 0.22 -17.45 -19.08
CA TYR A 176 -0.73 -16.48 -18.55
C TYR A 176 -0.94 -15.32 -19.52
N LEU A 177 0.16 -14.71 -20.00
CA LEU A 177 0.08 -13.59 -20.96
C LEU A 177 -0.57 -14.02 -22.27
N SER A 178 -0.26 -15.21 -22.77
CA SER A 178 -0.91 -15.75 -23.97
C SER A 178 -2.43 -15.92 -23.76
N GLY A 179 -2.84 -16.38 -22.58
CA GLY A 179 -4.26 -16.49 -22.22
C GLY A 179 -4.96 -15.12 -22.21
N VAL A 180 -4.31 -14.11 -21.63
CA VAL A 180 -4.82 -12.72 -21.63
C VAL A 180 -4.96 -12.20 -23.05
N LEU A 181 -3.94 -12.36 -23.90
CA LEU A 181 -3.97 -11.94 -25.30
C LEU A 181 -5.11 -12.63 -26.08
N VAL A 182 -5.28 -13.92 -25.88
CA VAL A 182 -6.39 -14.67 -26.51
C VAL A 182 -7.75 -14.12 -26.06
N SER A 183 -7.89 -13.72 -24.80
CA SER A 183 -9.16 -13.17 -24.26
C SER A 183 -9.53 -11.80 -24.82
N LEU A 184 -8.57 -11.02 -25.30
CA LEU A 184 -8.82 -9.72 -25.96
C LEU A 184 -9.53 -9.88 -27.31
N GLY A 185 -9.38 -11.01 -27.95
CA GLY A 185 -9.95 -11.25 -29.27
C GLY A 185 -9.14 -10.63 -30.42
N LYS A 186 -9.46 -11.10 -31.64
CA LYS A 186 -8.65 -10.83 -32.83
C LYS A 186 -8.58 -9.36 -33.22
N ASP A 187 -9.65 -8.61 -33.00
CA ASP A 187 -9.71 -7.22 -33.48
C ASP A 187 -8.90 -6.30 -32.56
N GLN A 188 -9.01 -6.44 -31.25
CA GLN A 188 -8.17 -5.70 -30.29
C GLN A 188 -6.68 -6.03 -30.45
N LEU A 189 -6.33 -7.29 -30.72
CA LEU A 189 -4.94 -7.66 -30.98
C LEU A 189 -4.39 -6.98 -32.25
N LYS A 190 -5.20 -6.81 -33.30
CA LYS A 190 -4.78 -6.09 -34.51
C LYS A 190 -4.57 -4.59 -34.25
N ASP A 191 -5.40 -4.00 -33.39
CA ASP A 191 -5.28 -2.58 -33.05
C ASP A 191 -4.00 -2.33 -32.23
N ILE A 192 -3.69 -3.20 -31.26
CA ILE A 192 -2.41 -3.14 -30.52
C ILE A 192 -1.20 -3.24 -31.46
N LEU A 193 -1.25 -4.13 -32.46
CA LEU A 193 -0.17 -4.29 -33.44
C LEU A 193 -0.04 -3.13 -34.44
N ARG A 194 -0.99 -2.22 -34.49
CA ARG A 194 -0.94 -1.02 -35.35
C ARG A 194 -0.44 0.23 -34.62
N GLU A 195 -0.49 0.22 -33.28
CA GLU A 195 -0.05 1.31 -32.44
C GLU A 195 1.45 1.26 -32.10
N ASP A 196 2.14 0.13 -32.40
CA ASP A 196 3.59 -0.05 -32.36
C ASP A 196 4.21 0.23 -33.75
#